data_19becb891ecf4faa35fa019519b2049a
#
_entry.id   19becb891ecf4faa35fa019519b2049a
#
_cell.length_a   1.000
_cell.length_b   1.000
_cell.length_c   1.000
_cell.angle_alpha   90.00
_cell.angle_beta   90.00
_cell.angle_gamma   90.00
#
_symmetry.space_group_name_H-M   'P 1'
#
loop_
_entity.id
_entity.type
_entity.pdbx_description
1 polymer ?
#
loop_
_entity_poly.entity_id
_entity_poly.type
_entity_poly.pdbx_seq_one_letter_code
_entity_poly.pdbx_strand_id
1 'polypeptide(L)'
;MKTIVSTKVLSQEQKAILSVLPIHLIEHNFITVSPITMSLTPPYDLLIVTSQNAVKSLSQHPSATTLKETPVLCVGEQTQQLLTQNGFNVLHFAHYASDLVQHLQQNLASLKKLTSIAFFAGTQRLNTLPNFFVENNLKVKEITAYKTEYTPIEIKENASAILFYSPSGVESYCSRNTLTAEQQIFCIGKTTAEAVKNRFKNQTENIILPPIPTVKSLLEILSINLK
;
A
#
# COMPACT_ATOMS: atom_id res chain seq x y z
N MET A 1 -27.20 -4.40 16.30
CA MET A 1 -26.37 -4.79 15.14
C MET A 1 -25.25 -3.77 15.03
N LYS A 2 -23.95 -4.20 14.98
CA LYS A 2 -22.82 -3.27 14.89
C LYS A 2 -22.64 -2.78 13.45
N THR A 3 -22.45 -1.49 13.25
CA THR A 3 -22.14 -0.92 11.91
C THR A 3 -20.64 -0.91 11.69
N ILE A 4 -20.18 -1.46 10.57
CA ILE A 4 -18.78 -1.55 10.16
C ILE A 4 -18.59 -0.79 8.86
N VAL A 5 -17.59 0.07 8.81
CA VAL A 5 -17.21 0.77 7.58
C VAL A 5 -15.96 0.13 6.98
N SER A 6 -16.06 -0.26 5.72
CA SER A 6 -14.92 -0.69 4.92
C SER A 6 -14.55 0.42 3.92
N THR A 7 -13.33 0.93 3.99
CA THR A 7 -12.83 1.96 3.06
C THR A 7 -12.47 1.40 1.68
N LYS A 8 -12.90 0.17 1.40
CA LYS A 8 -12.79 -0.53 0.13
C LYS A 8 -14.00 -1.42 -0.06
N VAL A 9 -14.51 -1.52 -1.28
CA VAL A 9 -15.52 -2.52 -1.66
C VAL A 9 -14.88 -3.91 -1.62
N LEU A 10 -15.51 -4.82 -0.87
CA LEU A 10 -15.02 -6.19 -0.68
C LEU A 10 -15.54 -7.12 -1.78
N SER A 11 -14.74 -8.13 -2.17
CA SER A 11 -15.20 -9.19 -3.05
C SER A 11 -16.24 -10.09 -2.34
N GLN A 12 -16.98 -10.89 -3.11
CA GLN A 12 -17.96 -11.85 -2.54
C GLN A 12 -17.28 -12.84 -1.58
N GLU A 13 -16.08 -13.35 -1.93
CA GLU A 13 -15.29 -14.23 -1.06
C GLU A 13 -14.90 -13.55 0.25
N GLN A 14 -14.51 -12.26 0.19
CA GLN A 14 -14.18 -11.47 1.36
C GLN A 14 -15.41 -11.21 2.24
N LYS A 15 -16.56 -10.92 1.65
CA LYS A 15 -17.84 -10.76 2.38
C LYS A 15 -18.28 -12.06 3.06
N ALA A 16 -18.00 -13.21 2.46
CA ALA A 16 -18.33 -14.51 3.04
C ALA A 16 -17.66 -14.72 4.41
N ILE A 17 -16.47 -14.15 4.66
CA ILE A 17 -15.79 -14.18 5.97
C ILE A 17 -16.63 -13.48 7.04
N LEU A 18 -17.34 -12.45 6.67
CA LEU A 18 -18.15 -11.63 7.58
C LEU A 18 -19.61 -12.08 7.70
N SER A 19 -20.06 -13.00 6.84
CA SER A 19 -21.47 -13.41 6.74
C SER A 19 -22.04 -14.05 8.00
N VAL A 20 -21.18 -14.57 8.88
CA VAL A 20 -21.55 -15.19 10.17
C VAL A 20 -21.77 -14.17 11.28
N LEU A 21 -21.51 -12.89 11.04
CA LEU A 21 -21.62 -11.83 12.04
C LEU A 21 -22.93 -11.04 11.85
N PRO A 22 -23.62 -10.66 12.93
CA PRO A 22 -24.81 -9.80 12.87
C PRO A 22 -24.38 -8.32 12.71
N ILE A 23 -23.78 -7.98 11.58
CA ILE A 23 -23.27 -6.64 11.28
C ILE A 23 -24.02 -5.96 10.14
N HIS A 24 -24.02 -4.62 10.15
CA HIS A 24 -24.34 -3.79 9.01
C HIS A 24 -23.05 -3.30 8.37
N LEU A 25 -22.74 -3.73 7.14
CA LEU A 25 -21.52 -3.38 6.42
C LEU A 25 -21.79 -2.22 5.46
N ILE A 26 -21.12 -1.09 5.69
CA ILE A 26 -21.05 0.03 4.76
C ILE A 26 -19.70 -0.07 4.05
N GLU A 27 -19.72 -0.18 2.73
CA GLU A 27 -18.48 -0.27 1.94
C GLU A 27 -18.46 0.76 0.82
N HIS A 28 -17.30 1.39 0.66
CA HIS A 28 -17.07 2.33 -0.40
C HIS A 28 -15.56 2.37 -0.74
N ASN A 29 -15.22 2.53 -2.02
CA ASN A 29 -13.83 2.78 -2.41
C ASN A 29 -13.49 4.23 -2.12
N PHE A 30 -12.87 4.50 -0.98
CA PHE A 30 -12.44 5.85 -0.58
C PHE A 30 -11.28 6.39 -1.42
N ILE A 31 -10.68 5.55 -2.24
CA ILE A 31 -9.67 5.92 -3.24
C ILE A 31 -9.98 5.22 -4.56
N THR A 32 -9.66 5.89 -5.64
CA THR A 32 -9.60 5.31 -6.98
C THR A 32 -8.15 5.33 -7.46
N VAL A 33 -7.73 4.24 -8.10
CA VAL A 33 -6.38 4.11 -8.66
C VAL A 33 -6.48 3.93 -10.15
N SER A 34 -5.80 4.79 -10.91
CA SER A 34 -5.72 4.72 -12.36
C SER A 34 -4.26 4.69 -12.83
N PRO A 35 -3.92 3.90 -13.87
CA PRO A 35 -2.58 3.91 -14.46
C PRO A 35 -2.28 5.28 -15.09
N ILE A 36 -1.00 5.64 -15.11
CA ILE A 36 -0.48 6.81 -15.83
C ILE A 36 0.39 6.32 -16.98
N THR A 37 0.30 6.99 -18.12
CA THR A 37 1.21 6.74 -19.24
C THR A 37 2.63 7.12 -18.81
N MET A 38 3.51 6.12 -18.77
CA MET A 38 4.90 6.31 -18.36
C MET A 38 5.79 6.58 -19.58
N SER A 39 6.78 7.46 -19.43
CA SER A 39 7.87 7.62 -20.39
C SER A 39 9.11 6.92 -19.86
N LEU A 40 9.40 5.73 -20.39
CA LEU A 40 10.54 4.91 -19.98
C LEU A 40 11.70 5.08 -21.00
N THR A 41 12.90 5.07 -20.48
CA THR A 41 14.14 5.17 -21.26
C THR A 41 15.12 4.08 -20.85
N PRO A 42 14.80 2.79 -21.09
CA PRO A 42 15.72 1.71 -20.80
C PRO A 42 17.00 1.83 -21.64
N PRO A 43 18.12 1.20 -21.26
CA PRO A 43 18.20 0.24 -20.15
C PRO A 43 18.29 0.89 -18.75
N TYR A 44 17.85 0.14 -17.74
CA TYR A 44 18.09 0.44 -16.34
C TYR A 44 18.97 -0.65 -15.70
N ASP A 45 19.81 -0.25 -14.74
CA ASP A 45 20.64 -1.18 -13.98
C ASP A 45 19.86 -1.84 -12.83
N LEU A 46 18.83 -1.13 -12.32
CA LEU A 46 18.02 -1.57 -11.20
C LEU A 46 16.62 -0.95 -11.26
N LEU A 47 15.59 -1.74 -10.96
CA LEU A 47 14.24 -1.28 -10.74
C LEU A 47 13.88 -1.37 -9.24
N ILE A 48 13.18 -0.38 -8.73
CA ILE A 48 12.60 -0.39 -7.38
C ILE A 48 11.10 -0.23 -7.51
N VAL A 49 10.31 -1.19 -6.96
CA VAL A 49 8.85 -1.23 -7.11
C VAL A 49 8.21 -1.46 -5.74
N THR A 50 7.32 -0.56 -5.30
CA THR A 50 6.77 -0.59 -3.94
C THR A 50 5.27 -0.87 -3.87
N SER A 51 4.63 -1.18 -5.00
CA SER A 51 3.18 -1.42 -5.01
C SER A 51 2.75 -2.34 -6.16
N GLN A 52 1.71 -3.14 -5.91
CA GLN A 52 1.06 -3.95 -6.94
C GLN A 52 0.51 -3.11 -8.11
N ASN A 53 0.06 -1.88 -7.84
CA ASN A 53 -0.45 -0.98 -8.88
C ASN A 53 0.67 -0.55 -9.83
N ALA A 54 1.88 -0.30 -9.30
CA ALA A 54 3.05 -0.03 -10.14
C ALA A 54 3.41 -1.25 -11.00
N VAL A 55 3.34 -2.47 -10.45
CA VAL A 55 3.57 -3.71 -11.21
C VAL A 55 2.58 -3.83 -12.36
N LYS A 56 1.28 -3.60 -12.10
CA LYS A 56 0.22 -3.68 -13.13
C LYS A 56 0.48 -2.69 -14.26
N SER A 57 0.81 -1.44 -13.93
CA SER A 57 1.14 -0.41 -14.94
C SER A 57 2.39 -0.78 -15.72
N LEU A 58 3.44 -1.27 -15.04
CA LEU A 58 4.70 -1.67 -15.66
C LEU A 58 4.52 -2.87 -16.60
N SER A 59 3.73 -3.88 -16.19
CA SER A 59 3.49 -5.09 -16.98
C SER A 59 2.71 -4.82 -18.28
N GLN A 60 1.92 -3.75 -18.31
CA GLN A 60 1.16 -3.32 -19.49
C GLN A 60 1.97 -2.37 -20.40
N HIS A 61 3.16 -1.92 -19.97
CA HIS A 61 3.96 -1.00 -20.75
C HIS A 61 4.65 -1.72 -21.94
N PRO A 62 4.75 -1.08 -23.14
CA PRO A 62 5.42 -1.68 -24.29
C PRO A 62 6.86 -2.17 -24.01
N SER A 63 7.60 -1.47 -23.16
CA SER A 63 8.96 -1.86 -22.73
C SER A 63 8.99 -2.96 -21.65
N ALA A 64 7.86 -3.51 -21.22
CA ALA A 64 7.84 -4.49 -20.13
C ALA A 64 8.76 -5.69 -20.41
N THR A 65 8.78 -6.21 -21.63
CA THR A 65 9.62 -7.35 -22.01
C THR A 65 11.12 -7.07 -21.79
N THR A 66 11.59 -5.89 -22.21
CA THR A 66 12.98 -5.47 -22.03
C THR A 66 13.34 -5.30 -20.55
N LEU A 67 12.38 -4.89 -19.71
CA LEU A 67 12.61 -4.63 -18.28
C LEU A 67 12.56 -5.89 -17.42
N LYS A 68 12.07 -7.03 -17.92
CA LYS A 68 11.99 -8.27 -17.15
C LYS A 68 13.35 -8.82 -16.73
N GLU A 69 14.37 -8.61 -17.54
CA GLU A 69 15.75 -9.04 -17.24
C GLU A 69 16.45 -8.11 -16.24
N THR A 70 15.93 -6.89 -16.08
CA THR A 70 16.52 -5.93 -15.14
C THR A 70 16.23 -6.36 -13.70
N PRO A 71 17.27 -6.37 -12.82
CA PRO A 71 17.10 -6.69 -11.41
C PRO A 71 16.05 -5.80 -10.75
N VAL A 72 15.16 -6.39 -9.91
CA VAL A 72 14.10 -5.66 -9.19
C VAL A 72 14.28 -5.83 -7.69
N LEU A 73 14.24 -4.73 -6.95
CA LEU A 73 14.00 -4.70 -5.51
C LEU A 73 12.56 -4.26 -5.26
N CYS A 74 11.85 -4.90 -4.35
CA CYS A 74 10.45 -4.53 -4.12
C CYS A 74 10.04 -4.51 -2.64
N VAL A 75 8.90 -3.85 -2.37
CA VAL A 75 8.28 -3.82 -1.05
C VAL A 75 6.95 -4.55 -1.08
N GLY A 76 6.76 -5.45 -0.13
CA GLY A 76 5.55 -6.24 0.08
C GLY A 76 5.55 -7.56 -0.67
N GLU A 77 5.21 -8.62 0.04
CA GLU A 77 5.16 -10.00 -0.49
C GLU A 77 4.22 -10.12 -1.71
N GLN A 78 3.04 -9.50 -1.65
CA GLN A 78 2.10 -9.50 -2.78
C GLN A 78 2.65 -8.77 -4.02
N THR A 79 3.50 -7.75 -3.82
CA THR A 79 4.19 -7.06 -4.93
C THR A 79 5.24 -7.98 -5.53
N GLN A 80 6.02 -8.69 -4.69
CA GLN A 80 6.97 -9.70 -5.13
C GLN A 80 6.29 -10.80 -5.94
N GLN A 81 5.23 -11.40 -5.40
CA GLN A 81 4.49 -12.47 -6.08
C GLN A 81 3.98 -12.00 -7.45
N LEU A 82 3.40 -10.81 -7.52
CA LEU A 82 2.89 -10.26 -8.78
C LEU A 82 4.00 -9.97 -9.79
N LEU A 83 5.16 -9.46 -9.35
CA LEU A 83 6.35 -9.28 -10.20
C LEU A 83 6.81 -10.62 -10.78
N THR A 84 6.98 -11.64 -9.92
CA THR A 84 7.42 -12.98 -10.32
C THR A 84 6.43 -13.62 -11.30
N GLN A 85 5.13 -13.54 -11.04
CA GLN A 85 4.07 -14.03 -11.94
C GLN A 85 4.09 -13.35 -13.32
N ASN A 86 4.53 -12.09 -13.38
CA ASN A 86 4.70 -11.36 -14.64
C ASN A 86 6.09 -11.54 -15.27
N GLY A 87 6.94 -12.40 -14.70
CA GLY A 87 8.25 -12.78 -15.23
C GLY A 87 9.36 -11.77 -14.99
N PHE A 88 9.24 -10.88 -14.00
CA PHE A 88 10.30 -9.96 -13.60
C PHE A 88 11.34 -10.64 -12.71
N ASN A 89 12.62 -10.24 -12.86
CA ASN A 89 13.77 -10.74 -12.09
C ASN A 89 13.83 -10.07 -10.70
N VAL A 90 13.14 -10.62 -9.70
CA VAL A 90 13.14 -10.09 -8.33
C VAL A 90 14.37 -10.58 -7.57
N LEU A 91 15.33 -9.67 -7.31
CA LEU A 91 16.54 -9.97 -6.52
C LEU A 91 16.28 -9.98 -5.02
N HIS A 92 15.47 -9.04 -4.53
CA HIS A 92 15.19 -8.92 -3.10
C HIS A 92 13.81 -8.30 -2.88
N PHE A 93 13.13 -8.74 -1.84
CA PHE A 93 11.93 -8.07 -1.33
C PHE A 93 12.06 -7.78 0.15
N ALA A 94 11.43 -6.71 0.59
CA ALA A 94 11.30 -6.35 1.99
C ALA A 94 9.81 -6.23 2.35
N HIS A 95 9.45 -6.48 3.61
CA HIS A 95 8.05 -6.35 4.03
C HIS A 95 7.61 -4.88 4.08
N TYR A 96 8.51 -3.98 4.48
CA TYR A 96 8.27 -2.53 4.59
C TYR A 96 9.35 -1.73 3.87
N ALA A 97 9.02 -0.46 3.54
CA ALA A 97 9.99 0.44 2.90
C ALA A 97 11.21 0.73 3.80
N SER A 98 11.03 0.76 5.13
CA SER A 98 12.12 0.87 6.11
C SER A 98 13.12 -0.28 6.01
N ASP A 99 12.63 -1.50 5.83
CA ASP A 99 13.46 -2.71 5.74
C ASP A 99 14.23 -2.71 4.41
N LEU A 100 13.57 -2.24 3.32
CA LEU A 100 14.26 -2.05 2.04
C LEU A 100 15.36 -0.98 2.15
N VAL A 101 15.12 0.12 2.88
CA VAL A 101 16.17 1.14 3.15
C VAL A 101 17.36 0.52 3.88
N GLN A 102 17.15 -0.34 4.88
CA GLN A 102 18.25 -1.04 5.57
C GLN A 102 19.06 -1.91 4.61
N HIS A 103 18.39 -2.66 3.73
CA HIS A 103 19.05 -3.46 2.70
C HIS A 103 19.85 -2.58 1.71
N LEU A 104 19.27 -1.47 1.24
CA LEU A 104 19.95 -0.51 0.36
C LEU A 104 21.17 0.11 1.04
N GLN A 105 21.07 0.45 2.34
CA GLN A 105 22.19 1.01 3.11
C GLN A 105 23.36 0.03 3.22
N GLN A 106 23.08 -1.26 3.45
CA GLN A 106 24.12 -2.31 3.49
C GLN A 106 24.82 -2.49 2.14
N ASN A 107 24.15 -2.19 1.03
CA ASN A 107 24.65 -2.33 -0.34
C ASN A 107 25.00 -0.99 -1.00
N LEU A 108 25.14 0.09 -0.24
CA LEU A 108 25.27 1.46 -0.76
C LEU A 108 26.46 1.63 -1.70
N ALA A 109 27.60 0.99 -1.41
CA ALA A 109 28.79 1.06 -2.25
C ALA A 109 28.57 0.48 -3.67
N SER A 110 27.75 -0.58 -3.77
CA SER A 110 27.37 -1.18 -5.05
C SER A 110 26.33 -0.31 -5.77
N LEU A 111 25.36 0.22 -5.06
CA LEU A 111 24.34 1.11 -5.61
C LEU A 111 24.94 2.38 -6.23
N LYS A 112 25.96 2.96 -5.59
CA LYS A 112 26.68 4.15 -6.10
C LYS A 112 27.44 3.91 -7.42
N LYS A 113 27.66 2.64 -7.80
CA LYS A 113 28.26 2.29 -9.08
C LYS A 113 27.24 2.20 -10.22
N LEU A 114 25.95 2.07 -9.89
CA LEU A 114 24.88 2.02 -10.88
C LEU A 114 24.66 3.41 -11.49
N THR A 115 24.40 3.43 -12.79
CA THR A 115 24.24 4.66 -13.57
C THR A 115 22.78 5.01 -13.80
N SER A 116 21.90 4.02 -13.75
CA SER A 116 20.48 4.16 -14.12
C SER A 116 19.58 3.31 -13.20
N ILE A 117 19.07 3.93 -12.15
CA ILE A 117 18.10 3.32 -11.23
C ILE A 117 16.74 3.93 -11.49
N ALA A 118 15.69 3.09 -11.66
CA ALA A 118 14.31 3.55 -11.80
C ALA A 118 13.46 3.16 -10.59
N PHE A 119 12.77 4.12 -10.00
CA PHE A 119 11.84 3.93 -8.89
C PHE A 119 10.40 4.15 -9.36
N PHE A 120 9.59 3.09 -9.37
CA PHE A 120 8.20 3.11 -9.79
C PHE A 120 7.28 3.28 -8.59
N ALA A 121 6.56 4.40 -8.55
CA ALA A 121 5.69 4.76 -7.43
C ALA A 121 4.36 5.35 -7.90
N GLY A 122 3.43 5.53 -6.98
CA GLY A 122 2.19 6.27 -7.21
C GLY A 122 2.30 7.73 -6.78
N THR A 123 1.32 8.54 -7.16
CA THR A 123 1.25 9.98 -6.77
C THR A 123 1.18 10.19 -5.25
N GLN A 124 0.67 9.21 -4.49
CA GLN A 124 0.51 9.26 -3.03
C GLN A 124 1.52 8.34 -2.33
N ARG A 125 2.78 8.34 -2.80
CA ARG A 125 3.84 7.53 -2.19
C ARG A 125 4.37 8.14 -0.90
N LEU A 126 4.91 7.29 -0.03
CA LEU A 126 5.66 7.72 1.15
C LEU A 126 7.06 8.23 0.76
N ASN A 127 7.61 9.12 1.57
CA ASN A 127 8.94 9.72 1.33
C ASN A 127 10.12 8.88 1.84
N THR A 128 9.89 7.72 2.46
CA THR A 128 10.93 6.87 3.05
C THR A 128 12.07 6.56 2.07
N LEU A 129 11.76 6.03 0.90
CA LEU A 129 12.76 5.73 -0.14
C LEU A 129 13.30 6.99 -0.82
N PRO A 130 12.48 7.97 -1.26
CA PRO A 130 12.98 9.22 -1.82
C PRO A 130 13.96 9.97 -0.89
N ASN A 131 13.66 10.05 0.41
CA ASN A 131 14.56 10.68 1.37
C ASN A 131 15.92 9.94 1.41
N PHE A 132 15.89 8.61 1.48
CA PHE A 132 17.10 7.80 1.44
C PHE A 132 17.94 8.06 0.16
N PHE A 133 17.30 8.16 -1.00
CA PHE A 133 17.99 8.44 -2.26
C PHE A 133 18.69 9.80 -2.24
N VAL A 134 17.99 10.83 -1.74
CA VAL A 134 18.54 12.19 -1.62
C VAL A 134 19.69 12.24 -0.63
N GLU A 135 19.51 11.70 0.58
CA GLU A 135 20.52 11.69 1.64
C GLU A 135 21.81 10.99 1.25
N ASN A 136 21.73 9.99 0.37
CA ASN A 136 22.88 9.22 -0.10
C ASN A 136 23.39 9.65 -1.47
N ASN A 137 22.85 10.73 -2.06
CA ASN A 137 23.20 11.24 -3.39
C ASN A 137 23.08 10.18 -4.49
N LEU A 138 22.06 9.31 -4.42
CA LEU A 138 21.78 8.31 -5.45
C LEU A 138 21.00 8.94 -6.61
N LYS A 139 21.47 8.72 -7.84
CA LYS A 139 20.78 9.17 -9.05
C LYS A 139 19.65 8.20 -9.40
N VAL A 140 18.46 8.43 -8.83
CA VAL A 140 17.28 7.61 -9.06
C VAL A 140 16.26 8.38 -9.89
N LYS A 141 15.83 7.79 -11.02
CA LYS A 141 14.73 8.32 -11.82
C LYS A 141 13.41 7.86 -11.20
N GLU A 142 12.69 8.78 -10.57
CA GLU A 142 11.33 8.50 -10.08
C GLU A 142 10.35 8.52 -11.26
N ILE A 143 9.55 7.45 -11.36
CA ILE A 143 8.57 7.24 -12.43
C ILE A 143 7.21 7.06 -11.78
N THR A 144 6.30 8.00 -12.03
CA THR A 144 4.91 7.88 -11.55
C THR A 144 4.17 6.89 -12.43
N ALA A 145 3.88 5.71 -11.87
CA ALA A 145 3.26 4.60 -12.58
C ALA A 145 1.72 4.62 -12.50
N TYR A 146 1.15 5.25 -11.47
CA TYR A 146 -0.29 5.33 -11.26
C TYR A 146 -0.66 6.55 -10.42
N LYS A 147 -1.89 7.02 -10.58
CA LYS A 147 -2.51 8.09 -9.79
C LYS A 147 -3.46 7.48 -8.76
N THR A 148 -3.41 8.00 -7.54
CA THR A 148 -4.42 7.73 -6.50
C THR A 148 -5.22 9.00 -6.29
N GLU A 149 -6.53 8.92 -6.44
CA GLU A 149 -7.48 10.00 -6.22
C GLU A 149 -8.37 9.68 -5.03
N TYR A 150 -8.65 10.68 -4.20
CA TYR A 150 -9.57 10.53 -3.08
C TYR A 150 -11.01 10.62 -3.58
N THR A 151 -11.82 9.67 -3.14
CA THR A 151 -13.25 9.58 -3.44
C THR A 151 -14.06 9.46 -2.14
N PRO A 152 -13.93 10.44 -1.22
CA PRO A 152 -14.54 10.35 0.10
C PRO A 152 -16.04 10.52 0.02
N ILE A 153 -16.75 9.76 0.84
CA ILE A 153 -18.18 9.97 1.16
C ILE A 153 -18.31 10.29 2.65
N GLU A 154 -19.38 10.96 3.01
CA GLU A 154 -19.80 11.16 4.39
C GLU A 154 -20.51 9.92 4.90
N ILE A 155 -20.08 9.39 6.04
CA ILE A 155 -20.73 8.28 6.76
C ILE A 155 -21.63 8.90 7.84
N LYS A 156 -22.94 8.72 7.67
CA LYS A 156 -23.95 9.29 8.59
C LYS A 156 -24.24 8.40 9.79
N GLU A 157 -23.96 7.11 9.67
CA GLU A 157 -24.21 6.11 10.69
C GLU A 157 -23.07 6.08 11.72
N ASN A 158 -23.40 5.82 12.98
CA ASN A 158 -22.42 5.55 14.01
C ASN A 158 -21.72 4.20 13.76
N ALA A 159 -20.52 4.25 13.21
CA ALA A 159 -19.71 3.06 12.99
C ALA A 159 -19.07 2.57 14.29
N SER A 160 -19.20 1.28 14.58
CA SER A 160 -18.52 0.61 15.70
C SER A 160 -17.06 0.26 15.34
N ALA A 161 -16.79 0.01 14.07
CA ALA A 161 -15.43 -0.27 13.58
C ALA A 161 -15.22 0.25 12.16
N ILE A 162 -13.95 0.56 11.85
CA ILE A 162 -13.53 1.05 10.53
C ILE A 162 -12.34 0.24 10.06
N LEU A 163 -12.37 -0.20 8.79
CA LEU A 163 -11.33 -0.96 8.13
C LEU A 163 -10.57 -0.06 7.13
N PHE A 164 -9.28 0.10 7.36
CA PHE A 164 -8.36 0.84 6.49
C PHE A 164 -7.37 -0.08 5.79
N TYR A 165 -7.26 0.06 4.47
CA TYR A 165 -6.40 -0.79 3.62
C TYR A 165 -5.16 -0.05 3.09
N SER A 166 -5.03 1.25 3.32
CA SER A 166 -3.89 2.07 2.90
C SER A 166 -3.84 3.41 3.64
N PRO A 167 -2.66 4.06 3.71
CA PRO A 167 -2.55 5.43 4.22
C PRO A 167 -3.43 6.43 3.45
N SER A 168 -3.49 6.32 2.13
CA SER A 168 -4.35 7.18 1.30
C SER A 168 -5.84 6.97 1.56
N GLY A 169 -6.25 5.74 1.92
CA GLY A 169 -7.63 5.45 2.36
C GLY A 169 -7.97 6.14 3.69
N VAL A 170 -7.01 6.22 4.62
CA VAL A 170 -7.14 6.98 5.88
C VAL A 170 -7.33 8.46 5.58
N GLU A 171 -6.45 9.06 4.77
CA GLU A 171 -6.53 10.49 4.40
C GLU A 171 -7.84 10.83 3.70
N SER A 172 -8.26 9.99 2.76
CA SER A 172 -9.54 10.17 2.06
C SER A 172 -10.73 10.08 2.99
N TYR A 173 -10.80 9.06 3.86
CA TYR A 173 -11.86 8.93 4.85
C TYR A 173 -11.95 10.16 5.75
N CYS A 174 -10.81 10.56 6.31
CA CYS A 174 -10.71 11.67 7.27
C CYS A 174 -10.92 13.05 6.64
N SER A 175 -10.98 13.17 5.32
CA SER A 175 -11.32 14.42 4.66
C SER A 175 -12.80 14.81 4.81
N ARG A 176 -13.68 13.83 5.12
CA ARG A 176 -15.13 14.06 5.32
C ARG A 176 -15.70 13.41 6.59
N ASN A 177 -14.90 12.61 7.30
CA ASN A 177 -15.35 11.87 8.48
C ASN A 177 -14.36 12.07 9.63
N THR A 178 -14.85 11.92 10.85
CA THR A 178 -14.05 11.98 12.07
C THR A 178 -14.04 10.60 12.73
N LEU A 179 -12.90 10.20 13.29
CA LEU A 179 -12.80 9.03 14.14
C LEU A 179 -13.14 9.42 15.59
N THR A 180 -13.78 8.51 16.31
CA THR A 180 -14.09 8.67 17.73
C THR A 180 -13.38 7.62 18.59
N ALA A 181 -13.25 7.88 19.90
CA ALA A 181 -12.56 6.98 20.82
C ALA A 181 -13.26 5.62 21.00
N GLU A 182 -14.57 5.56 20.73
CA GLU A 182 -15.36 4.35 20.88
C GLU A 182 -15.22 3.39 19.69
N GLN A 183 -14.66 3.86 18.58
CA GLN A 183 -14.52 3.07 17.36
C GLN A 183 -13.28 2.17 17.43
N GLN A 184 -13.42 0.93 17.02
CA GLN A 184 -12.28 0.05 16.76
C GLN A 184 -11.72 0.31 15.36
N ILE A 185 -10.43 0.51 15.25
CA ILE A 185 -9.76 0.84 13.99
C ILE A 185 -8.92 -0.36 13.54
N PHE A 186 -9.32 -0.96 12.45
CA PHE A 186 -8.61 -2.08 11.85
C PHE A 186 -7.76 -1.59 10.68
N CYS A 187 -6.44 -1.70 10.79
CA CYS A 187 -5.51 -1.30 9.75
C CYS A 187 -4.81 -2.52 9.15
N ILE A 188 -4.71 -2.58 7.81
CA ILE A 188 -4.10 -3.71 7.12
C ILE A 188 -2.63 -3.94 7.47
N GLY A 189 -1.93 -2.89 7.93
CA GLY A 189 -0.51 -2.98 8.30
C GLY A 189 -0.01 -1.72 8.99
N LYS A 190 1.26 -1.77 9.43
CA LYS A 190 1.92 -0.74 10.25
C LYS A 190 1.86 0.66 9.62
N THR A 191 2.14 0.79 8.32
CA THR A 191 2.12 2.10 7.62
C THR A 191 0.73 2.73 7.59
N THR A 192 -0.33 1.93 7.51
CA THR A 192 -1.72 2.40 7.60
C THR A 192 -2.07 2.81 9.03
N ALA A 193 -1.61 2.05 10.03
CA ALA A 193 -1.77 2.41 11.44
C ALA A 193 -1.04 3.71 11.80
N GLU A 194 0.17 3.91 11.26
CA GLU A 194 0.92 5.17 11.43
C GLU A 194 0.17 6.37 10.84
N ALA A 195 -0.46 6.21 9.67
CA ALA A 195 -1.28 7.26 9.08
C ALA A 195 -2.47 7.64 9.99
N VAL A 196 -3.13 6.64 10.61
CA VAL A 196 -4.18 6.89 11.61
C VAL A 196 -3.61 7.62 12.82
N LYS A 197 -2.48 7.17 13.39
CA LYS A 197 -1.83 7.79 14.56
C LYS A 197 -1.42 9.23 14.30
N ASN A 198 -0.86 9.51 13.12
CA ASN A 198 -0.44 10.85 12.73
C ASN A 198 -1.63 11.83 12.62
N ARG A 199 -2.78 11.31 12.21
CA ARG A 199 -4.00 12.11 12.06
C ARG A 199 -4.74 12.33 13.38
N PHE A 200 -4.70 11.34 14.28
CA PHE A 200 -5.48 11.29 15.53
C PHE A 200 -4.57 11.02 16.74
N LYS A 201 -3.70 11.97 17.07
CA LYS A 201 -2.64 11.86 18.09
C LYS A 201 -3.10 11.33 19.47
N ASN A 202 -4.40 11.43 19.79
CA ASN A 202 -4.95 11.09 21.12
C ASN A 202 -5.86 9.85 21.12
N GLN A 203 -5.97 9.09 20.01
CA GLN A 203 -6.95 8.01 19.86
C GLN A 203 -6.31 6.73 19.28
N THR A 204 -5.13 6.36 19.79
CA THR A 204 -4.32 5.28 19.19
C THR A 204 -4.49 3.92 19.88
N GLU A 205 -5.21 3.84 20.99
CA GLU A 205 -5.32 2.61 21.79
C GLU A 205 -6.19 1.53 21.14
N ASN A 206 -7.09 1.91 20.23
CA ASN A 206 -8.04 1.00 19.58
C ASN A 206 -7.60 0.56 18.17
N ILE A 207 -6.30 0.68 17.82
CA ILE A 207 -5.80 0.27 16.51
C ILE A 207 -5.41 -1.21 16.54
N ILE A 208 -6.05 -2.01 15.70
CA ILE A 208 -5.86 -3.45 15.59
C ILE A 208 -5.21 -3.77 14.25
N LEU A 209 -4.15 -4.58 14.29
CA LEU A 209 -3.42 -5.05 13.12
C LEU A 209 -3.58 -6.56 12.96
N PRO A 210 -3.72 -7.06 11.72
CA PRO A 210 -3.68 -8.49 11.47
C PRO A 210 -2.24 -9.03 11.58
N PRO A 211 -2.05 -10.33 11.88
CA PRO A 211 -0.73 -10.94 11.91
C PRO A 211 -0.04 -10.92 10.53
N ILE A 212 -0.80 -10.98 9.45
CA ILE A 212 -0.31 -10.88 8.07
C ILE A 212 -1.04 -9.73 7.38
N PRO A 213 -0.35 -8.82 6.66
CA PRO A 213 -0.96 -7.63 6.04
C PRO A 213 -1.75 -7.96 4.77
N THR A 214 -2.79 -8.79 4.90
CA THR A 214 -3.70 -9.16 3.83
C THR A 214 -5.15 -8.80 4.18
N VAL A 215 -5.99 -8.56 3.17
CA VAL A 215 -7.42 -8.29 3.38
C VAL A 215 -8.09 -9.44 4.14
N LYS A 216 -7.78 -10.69 3.76
CA LYS A 216 -8.32 -11.89 4.42
C LYS A 216 -8.00 -11.87 5.92
N SER A 217 -6.73 -11.71 6.29
CA SER A 217 -6.30 -11.70 7.69
C SER A 217 -6.91 -10.53 8.49
N LEU A 218 -7.11 -9.36 7.84
CA LEU A 218 -7.79 -8.22 8.46
C LEU A 218 -9.26 -8.53 8.76
N LEU A 219 -9.97 -9.21 7.88
CA LEU A 219 -11.36 -9.60 8.08
C LEU A 219 -11.51 -10.74 9.10
N GLU A 220 -10.55 -11.66 9.16
CA GLU A 220 -10.51 -12.72 10.17
C GLU A 220 -10.33 -12.14 11.58
N ILE A 221 -9.37 -11.19 11.77
CA ILE A 221 -9.18 -10.54 13.07
C ILE A 221 -10.39 -9.68 13.46
N LEU A 222 -11.04 -9.00 12.51
CA LEU A 222 -12.31 -8.31 12.75
C LEU A 222 -13.36 -9.29 13.27
N SER A 223 -13.51 -10.47 12.65
CA SER A 223 -14.49 -11.47 13.03
C SER A 223 -14.28 -11.99 14.45
N ILE A 224 -13.03 -12.06 14.91
CA ILE A 224 -12.69 -12.47 16.29
C ILE A 224 -13.08 -11.37 17.29
N ASN A 225 -12.81 -10.12 16.98
CA ASN A 225 -13.02 -8.98 17.90
C ASN A 225 -14.49 -8.52 17.98
N LEU A 226 -15.34 -8.93 17.05
CA LEU A 226 -16.74 -8.54 17.03
C LEU A 226 -17.69 -9.59 17.62
N LYS A 227 -17.21 -10.79 17.91
CA LYS A 227 -17.95 -11.82 18.64
C LYS A 227 -18.10 -11.43 20.10
#